data_1bf095e44a50f6ed7d2fed343d2d3e27
#
_entry.id   1bf095e44a50f6ed7d2fed343d2d3e27
#
_cell.length_a   1.000
_cell.length_b   1.000
_cell.length_c   1.000
_cell.angle_alpha   90.00
_cell.angle_beta   90.00
_cell.angle_gamma   90.00
#
_symmetry.space_group_name_H-M   'P 1'
#
loop_
_entity.id
_entity.type
_entity.pdbx_description
1 polymer ?
#
loop_
_entity_poly.entity_id
_entity_poly.type
_entity_poly.pdbx_seq_one_letter_code
_entity_poly.pdbx_strand_id
1 'polypeptide(L)'
;ILGLSKGDIYNMAVLYKRLGKEASQEGGDISGLYMDDGYLFFRAEPVEMAVYNDTIDYEIRITEGPQARLKNITIAGNEKTKDHVIRRELRTMPGELFSRSDLIRSQRELASLNYFNQETINPGVVPNAEDGTVDINWKLEEKSSDQLELSAGWGGGVGLTGTLGITFNNFSLKNIFKKQAWDPLPTGDGQKLSLRYQ
;
A
#
# COMPACT_ATOMS: atom_id res chain seq x y z
N ILE A 1 14.70 -11.20 -17.06
CA ILE A 1 14.33 -10.45 -15.85
C ILE A 1 15.52 -9.69 -15.29
N LEU A 2 16.67 -10.33 -15.07
CA LEU A 2 17.89 -9.62 -14.66
C LEU A 2 18.28 -8.53 -15.66
N GLY A 3 18.06 -8.75 -16.96
CA GLY A 3 18.43 -7.82 -18.03
C GLY A 3 19.94 -7.51 -18.04
N LEU A 4 20.74 -8.41 -17.49
CA LEU A 4 22.20 -8.37 -17.46
C LEU A 4 22.74 -9.56 -18.22
N SER A 5 23.68 -9.31 -19.11
CA SER A 5 24.32 -10.30 -19.96
C SER A 5 25.83 -10.31 -19.73
N LYS A 6 26.45 -11.42 -20.06
CA LYS A 6 27.93 -11.50 -20.03
C LYS A 6 28.52 -10.47 -20.99
N GLY A 7 29.38 -9.62 -20.47
CA GLY A 7 30.02 -8.54 -21.23
C GLY A 7 29.37 -7.16 -21.07
N ASP A 8 28.28 -7.05 -20.29
CA ASP A 8 27.70 -5.76 -19.97
C ASP A 8 28.61 -4.94 -19.05
N ILE A 9 28.47 -3.63 -19.12
CA ILE A 9 29.20 -2.73 -18.22
C ILE A 9 28.68 -2.93 -16.79
N TYR A 10 29.61 -3.20 -15.88
CA TYR A 10 29.29 -3.39 -14.47
C TYR A 10 28.68 -2.12 -13.85
N ASN A 11 27.51 -2.27 -13.24
CA ASN A 11 26.84 -1.25 -12.45
C ASN A 11 26.17 -1.89 -11.21
N MET A 12 26.78 -1.67 -10.05
CA MET A 12 26.33 -2.23 -8.79
C MET A 12 24.90 -1.81 -8.43
N ALA A 13 24.52 -0.55 -8.67
CA ALA A 13 23.18 -0.07 -8.37
C ALA A 13 22.12 -0.78 -9.24
N VAL A 14 22.40 -0.99 -10.52
CA VAL A 14 21.51 -1.74 -11.42
C VAL A 14 21.38 -3.19 -10.96
N LEU A 15 22.50 -3.85 -10.60
CA LEU A 15 22.50 -5.22 -10.11
C LEU A 15 21.66 -5.36 -8.85
N TYR A 16 21.87 -4.50 -7.84
CA TYR A 16 21.12 -4.53 -6.58
C TYR A 16 19.65 -4.21 -6.74
N LYS A 17 19.30 -3.25 -7.59
CA LYS A 17 17.92 -2.97 -7.96
C LYS A 17 17.23 -4.19 -8.60
N ARG A 18 17.90 -4.87 -9.53
CA ARG A 18 17.37 -6.06 -10.21
C ARG A 18 17.27 -7.29 -9.30
N LEU A 19 18.13 -7.39 -8.32
CA LEU A 19 18.05 -8.44 -7.29
C LEU A 19 16.99 -8.13 -6.20
N GLY A 20 16.47 -6.91 -6.14
CA GLY A 20 15.50 -6.51 -5.12
C GLY A 20 16.12 -6.21 -3.76
N LYS A 21 17.42 -5.87 -3.71
CA LYS A 21 18.09 -5.43 -2.48
C LYS A 21 17.74 -3.99 -2.11
N GLU A 22 17.35 -3.19 -3.08
CA GLU A 22 16.80 -1.87 -2.86
C GLU A 22 15.27 -1.94 -2.95
N ALA A 23 14.58 -1.29 -2.00
CA ALA A 23 13.13 -1.27 -1.97
C ALA A 23 12.58 -0.60 -3.23
N SER A 24 12.12 -1.38 -4.19
CA SER A 24 11.43 -0.90 -5.39
C SER A 24 9.93 -1.04 -5.19
N GLN A 25 9.22 0.09 -5.24
CA GLN A 25 7.75 0.10 -5.23
C GLN A 25 7.15 -0.33 -6.57
N GLU A 26 7.96 -0.37 -7.63
CA GLU A 26 7.50 -0.63 -8.99
C GLU A 26 7.49 -2.12 -9.35
N GLY A 27 8.10 -2.97 -8.54
CA GLY A 27 8.32 -4.38 -8.90
C GLY A 27 9.35 -4.54 -10.03
N GLY A 28 9.42 -5.72 -10.61
CA GLY A 28 10.32 -6.02 -11.73
C GLY A 28 11.72 -6.46 -11.29
N ASP A 29 11.91 -6.68 -10.01
CA ASP A 29 13.08 -7.34 -9.43
C ASP A 29 12.80 -8.83 -9.17
N ILE A 30 13.87 -9.62 -9.07
CA ILE A 30 13.76 -11.08 -8.87
C ILE A 30 13.11 -11.40 -7.52
N SER A 31 13.48 -10.67 -6.46
CA SER A 31 12.91 -10.91 -5.13
C SER A 31 11.42 -10.64 -5.10
N GLY A 32 10.93 -9.61 -5.82
CA GLY A 32 9.51 -9.34 -5.96
C GLY A 32 8.74 -10.48 -6.62
N LEU A 33 9.28 -11.06 -7.68
CA LEU A 33 8.64 -12.19 -8.37
C LEU A 33 8.50 -13.42 -7.47
N TYR A 34 9.57 -13.79 -6.76
CA TYR A 34 9.48 -14.89 -5.80
C TYR A 34 8.55 -14.60 -4.64
N MET A 35 8.57 -13.37 -4.11
CA MET A 35 7.68 -12.95 -3.03
C MET A 35 6.21 -12.93 -3.46
N ASP A 36 5.91 -12.69 -4.74
CA ASP A 36 4.54 -12.73 -5.26
C ASP A 36 4.01 -14.17 -5.39
N ASP A 37 4.91 -15.15 -5.48
CA ASP A 37 4.60 -16.58 -5.42
C ASP A 37 4.69 -17.18 -4.00
N GLY A 38 4.77 -16.34 -2.97
CA GLY A 38 4.76 -16.76 -1.56
C GLY A 38 6.14 -16.99 -0.94
N TYR A 39 7.23 -16.85 -1.67
CA TYR A 39 8.58 -17.09 -1.14
C TYR A 39 9.09 -15.89 -0.33
N LEU A 40 8.46 -15.62 0.81
CA LEU A 40 8.79 -14.49 1.68
C LEU A 40 10.25 -14.50 2.16
N PHE A 41 10.84 -15.69 2.31
CA PHE A 41 12.20 -15.88 2.80
C PHE A 41 13.24 -15.91 1.68
N PHE A 42 12.84 -15.59 0.45
CA PHE A 42 13.74 -15.57 -0.70
C PHE A 42 14.90 -14.60 -0.50
N ARG A 43 16.08 -15.06 -0.88
CA ARG A 43 17.31 -14.25 -0.89
C ARG A 43 18.10 -14.51 -2.16
N ALA A 44 18.56 -13.44 -2.77
CA ALA A 44 19.50 -13.48 -3.88
C ALA A 44 20.74 -12.66 -3.52
N GLU A 45 21.89 -13.31 -3.44
CA GLU A 45 23.13 -12.67 -3.02
C GLU A 45 24.16 -12.73 -4.16
N PRO A 46 24.60 -11.58 -4.68
CA PRO A 46 25.70 -11.53 -5.64
C PRO A 46 27.02 -11.74 -4.89
N VAL A 47 27.77 -12.72 -5.30
CA VAL A 47 29.10 -13.04 -4.78
C VAL A 47 30.12 -12.80 -5.87
N GLU A 48 31.10 -11.95 -5.59
CA GLU A 48 32.20 -11.68 -6.48
C GLU A 48 33.16 -12.86 -6.45
N MET A 49 33.33 -13.54 -7.58
CA MET A 49 34.16 -14.74 -7.69
C MET A 49 35.59 -14.42 -8.12
N ALA A 50 35.73 -13.51 -9.08
CA ALA A 50 37.05 -13.13 -9.61
C ALA A 50 37.00 -11.70 -10.20
N VAL A 51 38.11 -10.99 -10.04
CA VAL A 51 38.36 -9.71 -10.67
C VAL A 51 39.68 -9.82 -11.42
N TYR A 52 39.63 -9.66 -12.73
CA TYR A 52 40.83 -9.69 -13.56
C TYR A 52 40.71 -8.75 -14.76
N ASN A 53 41.76 -7.97 -14.99
CA ASN A 53 41.75 -6.88 -15.95
C ASN A 53 40.55 -5.92 -15.68
N ASP A 54 39.70 -5.68 -16.70
CA ASP A 54 38.50 -4.86 -16.61
C ASP A 54 37.21 -5.68 -16.45
N THR A 55 37.32 -6.93 -15.95
CA THR A 55 36.22 -7.89 -15.89
C THR A 55 36.00 -8.36 -14.45
N ILE A 56 34.73 -8.44 -14.05
CA ILE A 56 34.30 -8.98 -12.75
C ILE A 56 33.34 -10.15 -13.03
N ASP A 57 33.64 -11.30 -12.45
CA ASP A 57 32.77 -12.48 -12.50
C ASP A 57 31.94 -12.54 -11.23
N TYR A 58 30.59 -12.57 -11.37
CA TYR A 58 29.63 -12.71 -10.27
C TYR A 58 28.93 -14.06 -10.33
N GLU A 59 28.79 -14.67 -9.17
CA GLU A 59 27.88 -15.79 -8.90
C GLU A 59 26.67 -15.25 -8.11
N ILE A 60 25.44 -15.46 -8.62
CA ILE A 60 24.24 -15.09 -7.88
C ILE A 60 23.76 -16.33 -7.14
N ARG A 61 23.91 -16.31 -5.80
CA ARG A 61 23.43 -17.36 -4.91
C ARG A 61 22.00 -17.12 -4.52
N ILE A 62 21.14 -18.08 -4.87
CA ILE A 62 19.69 -18.01 -4.60
C ILE A 62 19.34 -18.98 -3.49
N THR A 63 18.59 -18.49 -2.52
CA THR A 63 17.96 -19.30 -1.46
C THR A 63 16.47 -18.98 -1.48
N GLU A 64 15.64 -19.93 -1.86
CA GLU A 64 14.18 -19.72 -2.02
C GLU A 64 13.46 -19.76 -0.68
N GLY A 65 13.77 -20.73 0.17
CA GLY A 65 13.04 -20.99 1.42
C GLY A 65 11.65 -21.61 1.16
N PRO A 66 10.85 -21.83 2.20
CA PRO A 66 9.48 -22.30 2.07
C PRO A 66 8.54 -21.18 1.63
N GLN A 67 7.44 -21.55 0.96
CA GLN A 67 6.33 -20.62 0.70
C GLN A 67 5.61 -20.29 2.02
N ALA A 68 5.28 -19.02 2.20
CA ALA A 68 4.52 -18.51 3.34
C ALA A 68 3.06 -18.24 2.97
N ARG A 69 2.13 -18.60 3.88
CA ARG A 69 0.70 -18.29 3.74
C ARG A 69 0.28 -17.26 4.77
N LEU A 70 -0.65 -16.40 4.36
CA LEU A 70 -1.28 -15.42 5.23
C LEU A 70 -2.12 -16.13 6.30
N LYS A 71 -1.83 -15.91 7.58
CA LYS A 71 -2.58 -16.49 8.70
C LYS A 71 -3.60 -15.51 9.25
N ASN A 72 -3.12 -14.39 9.76
CA ASN A 72 -3.98 -13.37 10.33
C ASN A 72 -3.74 -12.01 9.67
N ILE A 73 -4.83 -11.25 9.49
CA ILE A 73 -4.76 -9.85 9.06
C ILE A 73 -5.49 -9.01 10.10
N THR A 74 -4.71 -8.25 10.87
CA THR A 74 -5.20 -7.38 11.92
C THR A 74 -5.20 -5.93 11.47
N ILE A 75 -6.19 -5.16 11.94
CA ILE A 75 -6.35 -3.75 11.66
C ILE A 75 -6.48 -3.04 13.00
N ALA A 76 -5.75 -1.97 13.18
CA ALA A 76 -5.77 -1.15 14.40
C ALA A 76 -5.68 0.35 14.06
N GLY A 77 -6.31 1.19 14.90
CA GLY A 77 -6.30 2.65 14.73
C GLY A 77 -7.45 3.18 13.87
N ASN A 78 -8.43 2.34 13.56
CA ASN A 78 -9.65 2.70 12.84
C ASN A 78 -10.81 2.93 13.83
N GLU A 79 -10.73 4.02 14.62
CA GLU A 79 -11.72 4.31 15.64
C GLU A 79 -13.09 4.73 15.09
N LYS A 80 -13.11 5.47 13.98
CA LYS A 80 -14.30 5.96 13.28
C LYS A 80 -14.69 5.08 12.10
N THR A 81 -13.69 4.64 11.32
CA THR A 81 -13.88 3.85 10.11
C THR A 81 -14.11 2.39 10.47
N LYS A 82 -15.19 1.80 9.99
CA LYS A 82 -15.49 0.39 10.26
C LYS A 82 -14.55 -0.55 9.50
N ASP A 83 -14.25 -1.68 10.11
CA ASP A 83 -13.38 -2.74 9.58
C ASP A 83 -13.70 -3.14 8.13
N HIS A 84 -14.98 -3.27 7.79
CA HIS A 84 -15.38 -3.71 6.46
C HIS A 84 -15.00 -2.71 5.35
N VAL A 85 -14.88 -1.41 5.68
CA VAL A 85 -14.45 -0.37 4.74
C VAL A 85 -12.98 -0.55 4.39
N ILE A 86 -12.16 -0.95 5.36
CA ILE A 86 -10.74 -1.21 5.18
C ILE A 86 -10.55 -2.55 4.48
N ARG A 87 -11.20 -3.62 4.98
CA ARG A 87 -11.02 -4.98 4.46
C ARG A 87 -11.39 -5.12 2.99
N ARG A 88 -12.36 -4.39 2.48
CA ARG A 88 -12.74 -4.44 1.07
C ARG A 88 -11.66 -3.89 0.12
N GLU A 89 -10.75 -3.04 0.65
CA GLU A 89 -9.64 -2.47 -0.12
C GLU A 89 -8.37 -3.34 -0.04
N LEU A 90 -8.34 -4.31 0.88
CA LEU A 90 -7.22 -5.24 0.99
C LEU A 90 -7.29 -6.29 -0.11
N ARG A 91 -6.17 -6.51 -0.77
CA ARG A 91 -5.97 -7.56 -1.79
C ARG A 91 -5.47 -8.86 -1.20
N THR A 92 -5.17 -8.85 0.08
CA THR A 92 -4.64 -9.99 0.83
C THR A 92 -5.73 -10.61 1.68
N MET A 93 -5.87 -11.95 1.65
CA MET A 93 -6.85 -12.70 2.45
C MET A 93 -6.19 -13.81 3.24
N PRO A 94 -6.68 -14.12 4.46
CA PRO A 94 -6.17 -15.26 5.22
C PRO A 94 -6.28 -16.58 4.44
N GLY A 95 -5.19 -17.37 4.46
CA GLY A 95 -5.08 -18.64 3.75
C GLY A 95 -4.43 -18.54 2.36
N GLU A 96 -4.36 -17.37 1.76
CA GLU A 96 -3.65 -17.15 0.49
C GLU A 96 -2.13 -17.17 0.66
N LEU A 97 -1.41 -17.35 -0.43
CA LEU A 97 0.03 -17.17 -0.45
C LEU A 97 0.39 -15.70 -0.20
N PHE A 98 1.52 -15.47 0.42
CA PHE A 98 2.06 -14.14 0.55
C PHE A 98 2.36 -13.55 -0.83
N SER A 99 1.96 -12.30 -1.07
CA SER A 99 2.26 -11.55 -2.26
C SER A 99 2.68 -10.13 -1.89
N ARG A 100 3.91 -9.76 -2.26
CA ARG A 100 4.44 -8.41 -2.05
C ARG A 100 3.66 -7.37 -2.85
N SER A 101 3.31 -7.69 -4.09
CA SER A 101 2.58 -6.77 -4.95
C SER A 101 1.16 -6.51 -4.45
N ASP A 102 0.48 -7.53 -3.90
CA ASP A 102 -0.85 -7.36 -3.33
C ASP A 102 -0.83 -6.57 -2.03
N LEU A 103 0.24 -6.69 -1.25
CA LEU A 103 0.45 -5.87 -0.07
C LEU A 103 0.65 -4.39 -0.43
N ILE A 104 1.48 -4.11 -1.43
CA ILE A 104 1.71 -2.75 -1.94
C ILE A 104 0.44 -2.17 -2.56
N ARG A 105 -0.33 -2.96 -3.31
CA ARG A 105 -1.63 -2.55 -3.85
C ARG A 105 -2.61 -2.20 -2.73
N SER A 106 -2.73 -3.06 -1.72
CA SER A 106 -3.57 -2.80 -0.54
C SER A 106 -3.19 -1.48 0.14
N GLN A 107 -1.89 -1.20 0.30
CA GLN A 107 -1.41 0.05 0.85
C GLN A 107 -1.84 1.26 0.00
N ARG A 108 -1.73 1.17 -1.33
CA ARG A 108 -2.16 2.23 -2.25
C ARG A 108 -3.68 2.45 -2.23
N GLU A 109 -4.46 1.37 -2.17
CA GLU A 109 -5.92 1.44 -2.09
C GLU A 109 -6.35 2.13 -0.77
N LEU A 110 -5.75 1.74 0.37
CA LEU A 110 -6.00 2.40 1.65
C LEU A 110 -5.60 3.88 1.62
N ALA A 111 -4.47 4.22 1.01
CA ALA A 111 -4.04 5.61 0.85
C ALA A 111 -5.01 6.42 -0.02
N SER A 112 -5.61 5.81 -1.04
CA SER A 112 -6.56 6.46 -1.95
C SER A 112 -7.88 6.82 -1.30
N LEU A 113 -8.29 6.12 -0.23
CA LEU A 113 -9.48 6.47 0.56
C LEU A 113 -9.36 7.87 1.18
N ASN A 114 -8.14 8.31 1.45
CA ASN A 114 -7.83 9.59 2.09
C ASN A 114 -8.44 9.75 3.50
N TYR A 115 -8.77 8.64 4.16
CA TYR A 115 -9.27 8.63 5.55
C TYR A 115 -8.15 8.53 6.56
N PHE A 116 -6.96 8.11 6.12
CA PHE A 116 -5.81 7.82 6.95
C PHE A 116 -4.60 8.70 6.58
N ASN A 117 -3.74 8.94 7.55
CA ASN A 117 -2.45 9.57 7.33
C ASN A 117 -1.57 8.61 6.49
N GLN A 118 -1.19 9.06 5.29
CA GLN A 118 -0.45 8.22 4.32
C GLN A 118 0.92 7.78 4.84
N GLU A 119 1.54 8.55 5.71
CA GLU A 119 2.84 8.23 6.30
C GLU A 119 2.78 7.06 7.28
N THR A 120 1.60 6.83 7.89
CA THR A 120 1.38 5.75 8.86
C THR A 120 0.83 4.48 8.24
N ILE A 121 0.36 4.51 6.99
CA ILE A 121 -0.14 3.31 6.28
C ILE A 121 1.05 2.42 5.92
N ASN A 122 1.49 1.62 6.88
CA ASN A 122 2.58 0.68 6.67
C ASN A 122 2.21 -0.69 7.23
N PRO A 123 2.15 -1.74 6.40
CA PRO A 123 1.85 -3.08 6.87
C PRO A 123 3.02 -3.65 7.67
N GLY A 124 2.76 -4.03 8.91
CA GLY A 124 3.68 -4.84 9.69
C GLY A 124 3.61 -6.29 9.22
N VAL A 125 4.67 -6.79 8.60
CA VAL A 125 4.80 -8.19 8.18
C VAL A 125 5.53 -8.95 9.26
N VAL A 126 4.87 -9.92 9.87
CA VAL A 126 5.42 -10.76 10.95
C VAL A 126 5.47 -12.21 10.50
N PRO A 127 6.63 -12.65 9.98
CA PRO A 127 6.78 -14.03 9.52
C PRO A 127 6.91 -15.00 10.70
N ASN A 128 6.26 -16.14 10.60
CA ASN A 128 6.44 -17.28 11.47
C ASN A 128 7.11 -18.42 10.67
N ALA A 129 8.41 -18.56 10.85
CA ALA A 129 9.20 -19.53 10.09
C ALA A 129 8.92 -20.98 10.52
N GLU A 130 8.34 -21.21 11.71
CA GLU A 130 8.06 -22.55 12.22
C GLU A 130 6.89 -23.22 11.49
N ASP A 131 5.82 -22.45 11.21
CA ASP A 131 4.61 -22.96 10.55
C ASP A 131 4.50 -22.50 9.07
N GLY A 132 5.49 -21.77 8.54
CA GLY A 132 5.44 -21.26 7.18
C GLY A 132 4.29 -20.26 6.96
N THR A 133 3.91 -19.53 8.01
CA THR A 133 2.82 -18.56 7.96
C THR A 133 3.33 -17.13 8.19
N VAL A 134 2.49 -16.16 7.86
CA VAL A 134 2.79 -14.75 8.08
C VAL A 134 1.55 -13.99 8.55
N ASP A 135 1.72 -13.15 9.55
CA ASP A 135 0.69 -12.24 10.03
C ASP A 135 0.93 -10.84 9.46
N ILE A 136 -0.14 -10.20 9.01
CA ILE A 136 -0.12 -8.82 8.51
C ILE A 136 -0.85 -7.92 9.50
N ASN A 137 -0.16 -6.88 9.98
CA ASN A 137 -0.70 -5.94 10.95
C ASN A 137 -0.78 -4.54 10.32
N TRP A 138 -2.00 -4.08 10.00
CA TRP A 138 -2.24 -2.73 9.53
C TRP A 138 -2.41 -1.80 10.72
N LYS A 139 -1.45 -0.88 10.92
CA LYS A 139 -1.59 0.23 11.87
C LYS A 139 -1.95 1.47 11.10
N LEU A 140 -3.13 2.01 11.39
CA LEU A 140 -3.70 3.15 10.69
C LEU A 140 -3.84 4.31 11.67
N GLU A 141 -3.77 5.54 11.17
CA GLU A 141 -4.05 6.76 11.92
C GLU A 141 -5.08 7.55 11.12
N GLU A 142 -6.27 7.73 11.69
CA GLU A 142 -7.33 8.44 11.01
C GLU A 142 -7.08 9.94 10.97
N LYS A 143 -7.40 10.55 9.83
CA LYS A 143 -7.39 12.01 9.65
C LYS A 143 -8.73 12.50 9.14
N SER A 144 -9.02 13.79 9.36
CA SER A 144 -10.17 14.42 8.74
C SER A 144 -9.99 14.49 7.22
N SER A 145 -10.99 14.04 6.49
CA SER A 145 -11.01 14.04 5.03
C SER A 145 -12.15 14.93 4.47
N ASP A 146 -12.84 15.65 5.33
CA ASP A 146 -13.95 16.53 4.95
C ASP A 146 -13.42 17.76 4.22
N GLN A 147 -14.18 18.25 3.25
CA GLN A 147 -13.79 19.36 2.39
C GLN A 147 -14.84 20.44 2.38
N LEU A 148 -14.40 21.69 2.54
CA LEU A 148 -15.20 22.90 2.35
C LEU A 148 -14.73 23.58 1.07
N GLU A 149 -15.64 23.79 0.13
CA GLU A 149 -15.40 24.52 -1.11
C GLU A 149 -16.11 25.88 -1.05
N LEU A 150 -15.33 26.95 -1.17
CA LEU A 150 -15.82 28.30 -1.31
C LEU A 150 -15.23 28.89 -2.59
N SER A 151 -16.06 29.31 -3.52
CA SER A 151 -15.58 30.03 -4.70
C SER A 151 -16.49 31.22 -5.00
N ALA A 152 -15.88 32.29 -5.48
CA ALA A 152 -16.58 33.47 -5.98
C ALA A 152 -15.94 33.89 -7.29
N GLY A 153 -16.76 34.21 -8.29
CA GLY A 153 -16.31 34.64 -9.62
C GLY A 153 -17.15 35.81 -10.14
N TRP A 154 -16.52 36.66 -10.95
CA TRP A 154 -17.21 37.71 -11.68
C TRP A 154 -17.09 37.44 -13.18
N GLY A 155 -18.19 37.27 -13.88
CA GLY A 155 -18.25 37.01 -15.34
C GLY A 155 -19.04 38.06 -16.08
N GLY A 156 -18.49 38.56 -17.19
CA GLY A 156 -19.09 39.63 -17.98
C GLY A 156 -20.35 39.20 -18.74
N GLY A 157 -21.47 39.02 -18.08
CA GLY A 157 -22.76 38.61 -18.64
C GLY A 157 -23.64 37.93 -17.63
N VAL A 158 -23.07 37.28 -16.63
CA VAL A 158 -23.78 36.57 -15.55
C VAL A 158 -23.69 37.32 -14.23
N GLY A 159 -22.76 38.27 -14.09
CA GLY A 159 -22.51 39.01 -12.85
C GLY A 159 -21.70 38.25 -11.82
N LEU A 160 -21.97 38.45 -10.55
CA LEU A 160 -21.32 37.77 -9.42
C LEU A 160 -21.90 36.36 -9.27
N THR A 161 -21.03 35.37 -9.31
CA THR A 161 -21.36 33.96 -9.04
C THR A 161 -20.61 33.50 -7.80
N GLY A 162 -21.25 32.66 -6.99
CA GLY A 162 -20.62 32.06 -5.82
C GLY A 162 -21.01 30.60 -5.67
N THR A 163 -20.09 29.78 -5.21
CA THR A 163 -20.37 28.37 -4.90
C THR A 163 -19.97 28.10 -3.46
N LEU A 164 -20.87 27.47 -2.74
CA LEU A 164 -20.63 26.88 -1.43
C LEU A 164 -20.81 25.37 -1.55
N GLY A 165 -19.75 24.63 -1.29
CA GLY A 165 -19.76 23.17 -1.32
C GLY A 165 -19.24 22.60 -0.01
N ILE A 166 -19.90 21.57 0.51
CA ILE A 166 -19.42 20.79 1.63
C ILE A 166 -19.44 19.33 1.22
N THR A 167 -18.29 18.65 1.38
CA THR A 167 -18.16 17.24 1.11
C THR A 167 -17.69 16.52 2.36
N PHE A 168 -18.49 15.58 2.80
CA PHE A 168 -18.16 14.66 3.89
C PHE A 168 -17.76 13.32 3.28
N ASN A 169 -16.52 12.93 3.51
CA ASN A 169 -16.03 11.60 3.19
C ASN A 169 -16.26 10.69 4.39
N ASN A 170 -16.26 9.38 4.19
CA ASN A 170 -16.54 8.39 5.23
C ASN A 170 -17.93 8.54 5.92
N PHE A 171 -18.91 9.11 5.25
CA PHE A 171 -20.28 9.25 5.75
C PHE A 171 -20.93 7.87 5.99
N SER A 172 -21.85 7.81 6.96
CA SER A 172 -22.62 6.60 7.28
C SER A 172 -24.11 6.89 7.45
N LEU A 173 -24.91 6.51 6.47
CA LEU A 173 -26.37 6.61 6.56
C LEU A 173 -26.93 5.75 7.70
N LYS A 174 -26.33 4.60 7.96
CA LYS A 174 -26.75 3.68 9.05
C LYS A 174 -26.55 4.24 10.44
N ASN A 175 -25.62 5.18 10.58
CA ASN A 175 -25.28 5.78 11.87
C ASN A 175 -26.05 7.09 12.16
N ILE A 176 -26.98 7.51 11.30
CA ILE A 176 -27.78 8.75 11.49
C ILE A 176 -28.45 8.80 12.86
N PHE A 177 -28.94 7.68 13.36
CA PHE A 177 -29.60 7.61 14.66
C PHE A 177 -28.65 7.33 15.84
N LYS A 178 -27.35 7.20 15.59
CA LYS A 178 -26.33 6.91 16.61
C LYS A 178 -25.48 8.14 16.89
N LYS A 179 -25.89 8.99 17.85
CA LYS A 179 -25.18 10.23 18.19
C LYS A 179 -23.68 10.04 18.50
N GLN A 180 -23.26 8.89 18.99
CA GLN A 180 -21.87 8.57 19.29
C GLN A 180 -20.97 8.45 18.04
N ALA A 181 -21.58 8.24 16.86
CA ALA A 181 -20.87 8.14 15.58
C ALA A 181 -20.84 9.47 14.80
N TRP A 182 -21.24 10.59 15.44
CA TRP A 182 -21.27 11.91 14.80
C TRP A 182 -19.97 12.68 15.07
N ASP A 183 -19.30 13.12 13.96
CA ASP A 183 -18.09 13.94 14.03
C ASP A 183 -17.82 14.68 12.70
N PRO A 184 -18.37 15.83 12.44
CA PRO A 184 -19.64 16.41 12.91
C PRO A 184 -20.88 15.70 12.35
N LEU A 185 -20.76 14.84 11.34
CA LEU A 185 -21.83 14.02 10.77
C LEU A 185 -21.60 12.53 11.05
N PRO A 186 -22.65 11.69 10.89
CA PRO A 186 -22.50 10.24 11.05
C PRO A 186 -21.43 9.68 10.13
N THR A 187 -20.39 9.06 10.68
CA THR A 187 -19.23 8.55 9.96
C THR A 187 -19.09 7.03 10.08
N GLY A 188 -18.23 6.43 9.25
CA GLY A 188 -17.71 5.08 9.43
C GLY A 188 -17.97 4.07 8.30
N ASP A 189 -18.90 4.34 7.37
CA ASP A 189 -19.23 3.38 6.30
C ASP A 189 -18.58 3.70 4.94
N GLY A 190 -17.71 4.71 4.88
CA GLY A 190 -16.98 5.06 3.67
C GLY A 190 -17.87 5.62 2.55
N GLN A 191 -19.05 6.15 2.88
CA GLN A 191 -19.93 6.82 1.93
C GLN A 191 -19.48 8.27 1.75
N LYS A 192 -19.78 8.85 0.58
CA LYS A 192 -19.53 10.27 0.30
C LYS A 192 -20.83 11.03 0.25
N LEU A 193 -20.95 12.06 1.09
CA LEU A 193 -22.07 13.02 1.05
C LEU A 193 -21.52 14.37 0.59
N SER A 194 -22.03 14.88 -0.53
CA SER A 194 -21.65 16.18 -1.07
C SER A 194 -22.88 17.06 -1.24
N LEU A 195 -22.84 18.23 -0.64
CA LEU A 195 -23.87 19.27 -0.76
C LEU A 195 -23.23 20.49 -1.41
N ARG A 196 -23.83 20.96 -2.52
CA ARG A 196 -23.35 22.12 -3.25
C ARG A 196 -24.50 23.08 -3.51
N TYR A 197 -24.28 24.35 -3.23
CA TYR A 197 -25.17 25.46 -3.57
C TYR A 197 -24.41 26.44 -4.48
N GLN A 198 -25.06 26.84 -5.58
CA GLN A 198 -24.48 27.73 -6.59
C GLN A 198 -25.48 28.84 -6.93
#